data_68e2b5f6b4f32f4e1812da4709229fcd
#
_entry.id   68e2b5f6b4f32f4e1812da4709229fcd
#
_cell.length_a   1.000
_cell.length_b   1.000
_cell.length_c   1.000
_cell.angle_alpha   90.00
_cell.angle_beta   90.00
_cell.angle_gamma   90.00
#
_symmetry.space_group_name_H-M   'P 1'
#
loop_
_entity.id
_entity.type
_entity.pdbx_description
1 polymer ?
#
loop_
_entity_poly.entity_id
_entity_poly.type
_entity_poly.pdbx_seq_one_letter_code
_entity_poly.pdbx_strand_id
1 'polypeptide(L)'
;MASKRRSSLARVVPLRRARPEPAPAVATPENLNPYDFARLQFNRAADHLGLDPGIRDLLSQPKRQLTVSIPIRMDNKRVKVFTGYRVQHSIARGPSKGGIRFHPGVTLDEVKALAMWMTWKCAVVNIPFGGAKGGVTVDPKKLSMDENERLTRRYTSEISIILGHDRDIPAPDVYTTPQHMAWIMDTFSMTQGFSTLGVVTGKPIPLGGSAGRNEATAEGCFVAIEEAAKRMRLPLKGATAAVQGFGNAGSFVAKFLEEAGAKVVAVSDSRGGIYEKKGLRYDLITAAKEKKGTVTAARGQKISNAELLELPVDILVPAALEGAITRENAARVKAKIVAEAANGPTTPDADDILRSNGTVVIPDILANAGGVTVSYFEWVQDLYSFFWDPDVVRNHLEKTIRRAYEDVAETARRHDTDLRTGALILAVGRVEETTRLRGLFP
;
A
#
# COMPACT_ATOMS: atom_id res chain seq x y z
N MET A 1 -19.43 81.64 -37.11
CA MET A 1 -18.56 81.29 -35.99
C MET A 1 -18.44 79.77 -35.87
N ALA A 2 -17.33 79.20 -36.34
CA ALA A 2 -17.10 77.75 -36.42
C ALA A 2 -16.13 77.35 -35.31
N SER A 3 -16.61 76.53 -34.40
CA SER A 3 -15.86 75.93 -33.29
C SER A 3 -15.15 74.64 -33.74
N LYS A 4 -13.82 74.71 -33.85
CA LYS A 4 -12.97 73.52 -34.11
C LYS A 4 -12.85 72.66 -32.85
N ARG A 5 -13.46 71.46 -32.88
CA ARG A 5 -13.14 70.39 -31.89
C ARG A 5 -11.84 69.71 -32.31
N ARG A 6 -10.80 69.77 -31.44
CA ARG A 6 -9.57 68.98 -31.55
C ARG A 6 -9.85 67.58 -31.03
N SER A 7 -9.67 66.57 -31.86
CA SER A 7 -9.63 65.15 -31.44
C SER A 7 -8.26 64.85 -30.89
N SER A 8 -8.21 64.42 -29.61
CA SER A 8 -6.97 63.88 -28.99
C SER A 8 -6.85 62.40 -29.37
N LEU A 9 -5.94 62.08 -30.22
CA LEU A 9 -5.51 60.69 -30.48
C LEU A 9 -4.75 60.17 -29.28
N ALA A 10 -5.36 59.22 -28.55
CA ALA A 10 -4.66 58.46 -27.48
C ALA A 10 -3.57 57.58 -28.09
N ARG A 11 -2.31 57.80 -27.65
CA ARG A 11 -1.19 56.93 -28.01
C ARG A 11 -1.40 55.55 -27.42
N VAL A 12 -1.55 54.54 -28.29
CA VAL A 12 -1.52 53.13 -27.92
C VAL A 12 -0.07 52.77 -27.52
N VAL A 13 0.13 52.47 -26.25
CA VAL A 13 1.40 51.95 -25.73
C VAL A 13 1.46 50.45 -26.07
N PRO A 14 2.48 49.95 -26.79
CA PRO A 14 2.57 48.53 -27.10
C PRO A 14 2.83 47.74 -25.82
N LEU A 15 1.95 46.78 -25.50
CA LEU A 15 2.15 45.79 -24.44
C LEU A 15 3.42 45.01 -24.76
N ARG A 16 4.44 45.16 -23.89
CA ARG A 16 5.61 44.27 -23.89
C ARG A 16 5.12 42.86 -23.61
N ARG A 17 5.29 41.95 -24.56
CA ARG A 17 5.13 40.53 -24.34
C ARG A 17 6.06 40.13 -23.18
N ALA A 18 5.48 39.70 -22.06
CA ALA A 18 6.22 39.04 -20.97
C ALA A 18 7.00 37.87 -21.58
N ARG A 19 8.27 37.74 -21.25
CA ARG A 19 9.00 36.49 -21.52
C ARG A 19 8.27 35.36 -20.79
N PRO A 20 8.08 34.19 -21.42
CA PRO A 20 7.56 33.05 -20.70
C PRO A 20 8.50 32.75 -19.53
N GLU A 21 7.94 32.66 -18.34
CA GLU A 21 8.68 32.13 -17.17
C GLU A 21 9.29 30.78 -17.54
N PRO A 22 10.53 30.50 -17.14
CA PRO A 22 11.09 29.17 -17.32
C PRO A 22 10.18 28.15 -16.62
N ALA A 23 9.81 27.09 -17.34
CA ALA A 23 9.07 25.98 -16.77
C ALA A 23 9.75 25.53 -15.46
N PRO A 24 9.00 25.28 -14.38
CA PRO A 24 9.58 24.84 -13.13
C PRO A 24 10.41 23.58 -13.40
N ALA A 25 11.63 23.55 -12.85
CA ALA A 25 12.52 22.41 -12.96
C ALA A 25 11.73 21.16 -12.55
N VAL A 26 11.76 20.12 -13.39
CA VAL A 26 11.12 18.83 -13.10
C VAL A 26 11.79 18.32 -11.83
N ALA A 27 11.05 18.32 -10.72
CA ALA A 27 11.53 17.77 -9.45
C ALA A 27 11.86 16.29 -9.68
N THR A 28 13.08 15.89 -9.31
CA THR A 28 13.46 14.47 -9.35
C THR A 28 12.65 13.69 -8.33
N PRO A 29 12.25 12.45 -8.60
CA PRO A 29 11.39 11.63 -7.72
C PRO A 29 11.87 11.53 -6.27
N GLU A 30 13.16 11.64 -6.04
CA GLU A 30 13.82 11.55 -4.72
C GLU A 30 13.51 12.72 -3.76
N ASN A 31 12.97 13.83 -4.27
CA ASN A 31 12.65 15.03 -3.49
C ASN A 31 11.16 15.41 -3.54
N LEU A 32 10.30 14.53 -4.10
CA LEU A 32 8.88 14.81 -4.15
C LEU A 32 8.21 14.54 -2.80
N ASN A 33 7.31 15.44 -2.41
CA ASN A 33 6.34 15.17 -1.37
C ASN A 33 5.58 13.86 -1.68
N PRO A 34 5.37 12.94 -0.72
CA PRO A 34 4.69 11.66 -0.96
C PRO A 34 3.34 11.80 -1.68
N TYR A 35 2.59 12.86 -1.37
CA TYR A 35 1.30 13.10 -2.01
C TYR A 35 1.44 13.54 -3.48
N ASP A 36 2.41 14.37 -3.80
CA ASP A 36 2.69 14.76 -5.18
C ASP A 36 3.15 13.56 -6.02
N PHE A 37 3.91 12.66 -5.40
CA PHE A 37 4.30 11.40 -6.02
C PHE A 37 3.09 10.49 -6.33
N ALA A 38 2.17 10.32 -5.37
CA ALA A 38 0.95 9.55 -5.60
C ALA A 38 0.08 10.17 -6.72
N ARG A 39 0.00 11.50 -6.77
CA ARG A 39 -0.69 12.23 -7.85
C ARG A 39 -0.01 12.05 -9.21
N LEU A 40 1.32 12.01 -9.25
CA LEU A 40 2.05 11.75 -10.49
C LEU A 40 1.73 10.37 -11.07
N GLN A 41 1.71 9.34 -10.23
CA GLN A 41 1.31 7.99 -10.63
C GLN A 41 -0.14 7.94 -11.14
N PHE A 42 -1.06 8.58 -10.42
CA PHE A 42 -2.45 8.71 -10.85
C PHE A 42 -2.56 9.42 -12.21
N ASN A 43 -1.85 10.53 -12.39
CA ASN A 43 -1.89 11.31 -13.61
C ASN A 43 -1.41 10.53 -14.84
N ARG A 44 -0.39 9.69 -14.71
CA ARG A 44 0.05 8.78 -15.79
C ARG A 44 -1.08 7.84 -16.23
N ALA A 45 -1.79 7.23 -15.27
CA ALA A 45 -2.93 6.37 -15.59
C ALA A 45 -4.11 7.16 -16.19
N ALA A 46 -4.37 8.38 -15.68
CA ALA A 46 -5.40 9.27 -16.19
C ALA A 46 -5.15 9.70 -17.64
N ASP A 47 -3.89 9.91 -18.02
CA ASP A 47 -3.49 10.22 -19.40
C ASP A 47 -3.78 9.04 -20.35
N HIS A 48 -3.45 7.80 -19.95
CA HIS A 48 -3.76 6.59 -20.72
C HIS A 48 -5.28 6.38 -20.90
N LEU A 49 -6.09 6.79 -19.93
CA LEU A 49 -7.55 6.69 -19.96
C LEU A 49 -8.20 7.86 -20.68
N GLY A 50 -7.48 8.94 -20.96
CA GLY A 50 -8.05 10.17 -21.51
C GLY A 50 -9.12 10.78 -20.59
N LEU A 51 -8.88 10.77 -19.26
CA LEU A 51 -9.87 11.24 -18.30
C LEU A 51 -10.28 12.68 -18.54
N ASP A 52 -11.59 12.94 -18.45
CA ASP A 52 -12.13 14.28 -18.39
C ASP A 52 -11.47 15.11 -17.26
N PRO A 53 -11.13 16.40 -17.52
CA PRO A 53 -10.44 17.23 -16.53
C PRO A 53 -11.15 17.34 -15.19
N GLY A 54 -12.48 17.44 -15.16
CA GLY A 54 -13.26 17.52 -13.91
C GLY A 54 -13.21 16.22 -13.11
N ILE A 55 -13.29 15.07 -13.79
CA ILE A 55 -13.12 13.75 -13.14
C ILE A 55 -11.68 13.58 -12.65
N ARG A 56 -10.69 14.03 -13.42
CA ARG A 56 -9.28 14.00 -13.01
C ARG A 56 -9.06 14.81 -11.74
N ASP A 57 -9.59 16.02 -11.66
CA ASP A 57 -9.51 16.85 -10.47
C ASP A 57 -10.18 16.19 -9.26
N LEU A 58 -11.38 15.64 -9.45
CA LEU A 58 -12.12 14.95 -8.41
C LEU A 58 -11.36 13.74 -7.85
N LEU A 59 -10.78 12.90 -8.70
CA LEU A 59 -10.07 11.68 -8.31
C LEU A 59 -8.65 11.94 -7.80
N SER A 60 -8.10 13.12 -8.06
CA SER A 60 -6.78 13.52 -7.57
C SER A 60 -6.79 14.01 -6.13
N GLN A 61 -7.96 14.25 -5.53
CA GLN A 61 -8.08 14.85 -4.21
C GLN A 61 -8.81 13.94 -3.22
N PRO A 62 -8.40 13.95 -1.93
CA PRO A 62 -9.16 13.27 -0.90
C PRO A 62 -10.54 13.88 -0.70
N LYS A 63 -11.55 13.02 -0.57
CA LYS A 63 -12.92 13.46 -0.27
C LYS A 63 -13.05 14.13 1.10
N ARG A 64 -12.32 13.64 2.10
CA ARG A 64 -12.33 14.19 3.47
C ARG A 64 -10.97 14.04 4.11
N GLN A 65 -10.61 15.03 4.92
CA GLN A 65 -9.38 15.06 5.72
C GLN A 65 -9.75 15.52 7.11
N LEU A 66 -9.40 14.76 8.13
CA LEU A 66 -9.62 15.09 9.51
C LEU A 66 -8.28 15.13 10.22
N THR A 67 -7.97 16.26 10.86
CA THR A 67 -6.83 16.43 11.76
C THR A 67 -7.37 16.63 13.16
N VAL A 68 -6.86 15.86 14.13
CA VAL A 68 -7.37 15.86 15.51
C VAL A 68 -6.24 16.05 16.52
N SER A 69 -6.55 16.73 17.61
CA SER A 69 -5.70 16.81 18.80
C SER A 69 -6.09 15.71 19.78
N ILE A 70 -5.12 14.95 20.25
CA ILE A 70 -5.33 13.75 21.08
C ILE A 70 -4.68 13.98 22.44
N PRO A 71 -5.35 14.62 23.40
CA PRO A 71 -4.84 14.77 24.77
C PRO A 71 -5.01 13.46 25.54
N ILE A 72 -3.92 12.93 26.09
CA ILE A 72 -3.97 11.81 27.03
C ILE A 72 -3.22 12.12 28.32
N ARG A 73 -3.65 11.47 29.41
CA ARG A 73 -2.92 11.50 30.67
C ARG A 73 -1.83 10.42 30.64
N MET A 74 -0.57 10.85 30.74
CA MET A 74 0.58 9.98 30.82
C MET A 74 0.64 9.27 32.19
N ASP A 75 1.45 8.22 32.32
CA ASP A 75 1.62 7.47 33.56
C ASP A 75 2.15 8.36 34.70
N ASN A 76 2.97 9.35 34.36
CA ASN A 76 3.45 10.39 35.29
C ASN A 76 2.40 11.46 35.63
N LYS A 77 1.12 11.25 35.31
CA LYS A 77 -0.05 12.14 35.53
C LYS A 77 -0.06 13.43 34.71
N ARG A 78 0.98 13.75 33.93
CA ARG A 78 0.99 14.93 33.04
C ARG A 78 0.10 14.68 31.82
N VAL A 79 -0.48 15.74 31.30
CA VAL A 79 -1.20 15.68 30.03
C VAL A 79 -0.21 15.90 28.89
N LYS A 80 -0.27 15.02 27.88
CA LYS A 80 0.46 15.17 26.61
C LYS A 80 -0.54 15.16 25.45
N VAL A 81 -0.33 16.04 24.48
CA VAL A 81 -1.19 16.16 23.31
C VAL A 81 -0.43 15.61 22.10
N PHE A 82 -1.07 14.74 21.34
CA PHE A 82 -0.57 14.19 20.10
C PHE A 82 -1.43 14.68 18.93
N THR A 83 -0.87 14.66 17.72
CA THR A 83 -1.60 14.98 16.50
C THR A 83 -1.95 13.70 15.78
N GLY A 84 -3.22 13.55 15.39
CA GLY A 84 -3.73 12.45 14.59
C GLY A 84 -4.39 12.90 13.31
N TYR A 85 -4.38 12.04 12.32
CA TYR A 85 -4.96 12.26 10.99
C TYR A 85 -5.84 11.07 10.59
N ARG A 86 -6.97 11.34 9.93
CA ARG A 86 -7.72 10.34 9.16
C ARG A 86 -8.14 10.95 7.83
N VAL A 87 -7.72 10.34 6.73
CA VAL A 87 -8.00 10.79 5.36
C VAL A 87 -8.82 9.72 4.64
N GLN A 88 -9.96 10.12 4.09
CA GLN A 88 -10.78 9.33 3.18
C GLN A 88 -10.54 9.85 1.76
N HIS A 89 -9.84 9.07 0.94
CA HIS A 89 -9.58 9.48 -0.44
C HIS A 89 -10.82 9.28 -1.31
N SER A 90 -11.43 8.11 -1.27
CA SER A 90 -12.62 7.80 -2.07
C SER A 90 -13.62 6.93 -1.30
N ILE A 91 -14.90 7.14 -1.57
CA ILE A 91 -16.02 6.29 -1.16
C ILE A 91 -16.89 5.88 -2.37
N ALA A 92 -16.39 6.06 -3.58
CA ALA A 92 -17.16 5.79 -4.79
C ALA A 92 -17.59 4.32 -4.87
N ARG A 93 -16.69 3.39 -4.53
CA ARG A 93 -16.93 1.95 -4.61
C ARG A 93 -17.49 1.31 -3.34
N GLY A 94 -17.61 2.06 -2.26
CA GLY A 94 -18.07 1.55 -0.95
C GLY A 94 -17.40 2.30 0.21
N PRO A 95 -17.50 1.77 1.44
CA PRO A 95 -16.88 2.40 2.59
C PRO A 95 -15.36 2.53 2.40
N SER A 96 -14.78 3.60 2.95
CA SER A 96 -13.34 3.80 2.91
C SER A 96 -12.62 2.74 3.74
N LYS A 97 -11.47 2.26 3.27
CA LYS A 97 -10.67 1.21 3.93
C LYS A 97 -9.21 1.58 4.00
N GLY A 98 -8.60 1.43 5.18
CA GLY A 98 -7.15 1.59 5.31
C GLY A 98 -6.64 1.59 6.73
N GLY A 99 -5.34 1.26 6.88
CA GLY A 99 -4.66 1.12 8.15
C GLY A 99 -4.49 2.42 8.93
N ILE A 100 -4.13 2.30 10.21
CA ILE A 100 -3.72 3.39 11.09
C ILE A 100 -2.24 3.18 11.46
N ARG A 101 -1.40 4.17 11.19
CA ARG A 101 0.05 4.15 11.44
C ARG A 101 0.39 4.97 12.68
N PHE A 102 1.16 4.38 13.61
CA PHE A 102 1.76 5.11 14.72
C PHE A 102 3.25 5.25 14.46
N HIS A 103 3.69 6.46 14.06
CA HIS A 103 5.11 6.69 13.77
C HIS A 103 5.46 8.18 13.96
N PRO A 104 6.66 8.52 14.44
CA PRO A 104 7.05 9.92 14.64
C PRO A 104 7.13 10.74 13.33
N GLY A 105 7.34 10.10 12.19
CA GLY A 105 7.39 10.72 10.88
C GLY A 105 6.03 10.88 10.19
N VAL A 106 4.91 10.51 10.82
CA VAL A 106 3.58 10.66 10.19
C VAL A 106 3.25 12.13 9.95
N THR A 107 2.93 12.42 8.68
CA THR A 107 2.46 13.73 8.22
C THR A 107 1.13 13.61 7.49
N LEU A 108 0.42 14.73 7.35
CA LEU A 108 -0.85 14.74 6.60
C LEU A 108 -0.66 14.33 5.12
N ASP A 109 0.41 14.76 4.50
CA ASP A 109 0.66 14.47 3.08
C ASP A 109 1.03 12.99 2.87
N GLU A 110 1.79 12.37 3.79
CA GLU A 110 2.00 10.93 3.79
C GLU A 110 0.67 10.18 3.92
N VAL A 111 -0.21 10.61 4.82
CA VAL A 111 -1.52 9.98 5.03
C VAL A 111 -2.43 10.15 3.81
N LYS A 112 -2.37 11.29 3.10
CA LYS A 112 -3.08 11.51 1.81
C LYS A 112 -2.60 10.54 0.73
N ALA A 113 -1.29 10.43 0.55
CA ALA A 113 -0.68 9.52 -0.41
C ALA A 113 -1.14 8.07 -0.18
N LEU A 114 -0.99 7.62 1.07
CA LEU A 114 -1.37 6.27 1.47
C LEU A 114 -2.88 6.01 1.31
N ALA A 115 -3.75 7.00 1.56
CA ALA A 115 -5.19 6.89 1.33
C ALA A 115 -5.52 6.76 -0.16
N MET A 116 -4.82 7.49 -1.03
CA MET A 116 -4.95 7.39 -2.48
C MET A 116 -4.54 6.01 -2.97
N TRP A 117 -3.37 5.50 -2.56
CA TRP A 117 -2.92 4.15 -2.93
C TRP A 117 -3.86 3.06 -2.41
N MET A 118 -4.48 3.24 -1.25
CA MET A 118 -5.51 2.30 -0.77
C MET A 118 -6.73 2.25 -1.69
N THR A 119 -7.15 3.37 -2.27
CA THR A 119 -8.24 3.40 -3.27
C THR A 119 -7.88 2.52 -4.47
N TRP A 120 -6.68 2.71 -5.02
CA TRP A 120 -6.24 1.94 -6.19
C TRP A 120 -6.03 0.47 -5.84
N LYS A 121 -5.47 0.16 -4.69
CA LYS A 121 -5.27 -1.22 -4.21
C LYS A 121 -6.60 -1.97 -4.07
N CYS A 122 -7.62 -1.39 -3.46
CA CYS A 122 -8.94 -1.99 -3.36
C CYS A 122 -9.60 -2.18 -4.74
N ALA A 123 -9.39 -1.23 -5.65
CA ALA A 123 -9.96 -1.29 -6.99
C ALA A 123 -9.28 -2.34 -7.88
N VAL A 124 -7.95 -2.55 -7.78
CA VAL A 124 -7.21 -3.58 -8.53
C VAL A 124 -7.76 -4.96 -8.25
N VAL A 125 -7.96 -5.31 -6.98
CA VAL A 125 -8.51 -6.62 -6.59
C VAL A 125 -10.04 -6.68 -6.61
N ASN A 126 -10.67 -5.62 -7.11
CA ASN A 126 -12.11 -5.52 -7.32
C ASN A 126 -12.98 -5.77 -6.07
N ILE A 127 -12.51 -5.37 -4.89
CA ILE A 127 -13.33 -5.38 -3.68
C ILE A 127 -14.13 -4.08 -3.53
N PRO A 128 -15.33 -4.11 -2.89
CA PRO A 128 -16.24 -2.97 -2.82
C PRO A 128 -15.84 -1.99 -1.72
N PHE A 129 -14.60 -1.52 -1.75
CA PHE A 129 -14.08 -0.51 -0.83
C PHE A 129 -13.55 0.71 -1.58
N GLY A 130 -13.69 1.86 -0.94
CA GLY A 130 -12.89 3.03 -1.22
C GLY A 130 -11.52 2.96 -0.53
N GLY A 131 -10.84 4.09 -0.41
CA GLY A 131 -9.53 4.17 0.24
C GLY A 131 -9.48 5.21 1.33
N ALA A 132 -8.89 4.83 2.44
CA ALA A 132 -8.58 5.71 3.56
C ALA A 132 -7.20 5.38 4.16
N LYS A 133 -6.71 6.29 4.98
CA LYS A 133 -5.55 6.08 5.83
C LYS A 133 -5.67 6.92 7.09
N GLY A 134 -5.14 6.40 8.19
CA GLY A 134 -4.97 7.14 9.43
C GLY A 134 -3.54 7.10 9.92
N GLY A 135 -3.23 8.01 10.84
CA GLY A 135 -1.95 7.99 11.52
C GLY A 135 -1.91 8.92 12.70
N VAL A 136 -1.02 8.62 13.63
CA VAL A 136 -0.71 9.48 14.78
C VAL A 136 0.78 9.75 14.79
N THR A 137 1.16 11.02 14.93
CA THR A 137 2.55 11.44 15.05
C THR A 137 3.04 11.10 16.47
N VAL A 138 3.61 9.91 16.65
CA VAL A 138 4.03 9.38 17.94
C VAL A 138 5.14 8.33 17.76
N ASP A 139 6.04 8.24 18.72
CA ASP A 139 6.95 7.09 18.87
C ASP A 139 6.34 6.10 19.88
N PRO A 140 5.63 5.04 19.44
CA PRO A 140 4.94 4.13 20.34
C PRO A 140 5.88 3.29 21.20
N LYS A 141 7.17 3.18 20.81
CA LYS A 141 8.20 2.47 21.60
C LYS A 141 8.55 3.21 22.90
N LYS A 142 8.21 4.51 22.99
CA LYS A 142 8.40 5.34 24.18
C LYS A 142 7.16 5.42 25.07
N LEU A 143 6.10 4.72 24.71
CA LEU A 143 4.86 4.66 25.46
C LEU A 143 4.74 3.32 26.19
N SER A 144 4.16 3.32 27.38
CA SER A 144 3.70 2.10 28.02
C SER A 144 2.50 1.49 27.27
N MET A 145 2.13 0.27 27.59
CA MET A 145 0.95 -0.38 27.01
C MET A 145 -0.32 0.43 27.35
N ASP A 146 -0.46 0.88 28.58
CA ASP A 146 -1.59 1.67 29.06
C ASP A 146 -1.65 3.05 28.38
N GLU A 147 -0.50 3.67 28.12
CA GLU A 147 -0.43 4.92 27.37
C GLU A 147 -0.83 4.72 25.90
N ASN A 148 -0.40 3.61 25.27
CA ASN A 148 -0.83 3.24 23.92
C ASN A 148 -2.34 2.95 23.85
N GLU A 149 -2.91 2.30 24.85
CA GLU A 149 -4.36 2.07 24.95
C GLU A 149 -5.11 3.40 25.04
N ARG A 150 -4.74 4.27 25.98
CA ARG A 150 -5.35 5.59 26.14
C ARG A 150 -5.27 6.43 24.86
N LEU A 151 -4.10 6.41 24.19
CA LEU A 151 -3.90 7.10 22.92
C LEU A 151 -4.83 6.55 21.83
N THR A 152 -4.91 5.24 21.69
CA THR A 152 -5.73 4.59 20.68
C THR A 152 -7.22 4.86 20.91
N ARG A 153 -7.70 4.72 22.14
CA ARG A 153 -9.09 4.99 22.51
C ARG A 153 -9.45 6.46 22.30
N ARG A 154 -8.58 7.38 22.69
CA ARG A 154 -8.82 8.80 22.49
C ARG A 154 -8.83 9.17 21.02
N TYR A 155 -7.85 8.68 20.24
CA TYR A 155 -7.85 8.87 18.77
C TYR A 155 -9.14 8.33 18.14
N THR A 156 -9.58 7.13 18.52
CA THR A 156 -10.84 6.54 18.04
C THR A 156 -12.04 7.43 18.33
N SER A 157 -12.14 7.96 19.54
CA SER A 157 -13.21 8.88 19.94
C SER A 157 -13.24 10.12 19.05
N GLU A 158 -12.07 10.73 18.77
CA GLU A 158 -11.98 11.94 17.93
C GLU A 158 -12.36 11.70 16.47
N ILE A 159 -12.05 10.52 15.91
CA ILE A 159 -12.39 10.20 14.52
C ILE A 159 -13.71 9.43 14.36
N SER A 160 -14.41 9.12 15.46
CA SER A 160 -15.65 8.31 15.44
C SER A 160 -16.75 8.90 14.56
N ILE A 161 -16.76 10.23 14.37
CA ILE A 161 -17.71 10.95 13.51
C ILE A 161 -17.69 10.50 12.04
N ILE A 162 -16.57 9.93 11.57
CA ILE A 162 -16.42 9.43 10.20
C ILE A 162 -16.27 7.91 10.13
N LEU A 163 -16.06 7.22 11.27
CA LEU A 163 -15.96 5.76 11.30
C LEU A 163 -17.34 5.08 11.15
N GLY A 164 -17.31 3.83 10.75
CA GLY A 164 -18.49 2.97 10.63
C GLY A 164 -18.24 1.82 9.67
N HIS A 165 -18.89 0.69 9.89
CA HIS A 165 -18.80 -0.47 9.00
C HIS A 165 -19.31 -0.15 7.57
N ASP A 166 -20.11 0.89 7.40
CA ASP A 166 -20.65 1.40 6.15
C ASP A 166 -19.99 2.71 5.66
N ARG A 167 -19.03 3.26 6.40
CA ARG A 167 -18.40 4.58 6.15
C ARG A 167 -16.91 4.51 5.96
N ASP A 168 -16.21 4.07 7.03
CA ASP A 168 -14.74 4.04 7.08
C ASP A 168 -14.26 2.98 8.06
N ILE A 169 -13.48 2.03 7.56
CA ILE A 169 -13.09 0.80 8.25
C ILE A 169 -11.57 0.79 8.44
N PRO A 170 -11.05 1.11 9.64
CA PRO A 170 -9.64 1.00 9.97
C PRO A 170 -9.09 -0.43 9.90
N ALA A 171 -7.77 -0.53 9.92
CA ALA A 171 -7.02 -1.78 9.98
C ALA A 171 -5.65 -1.53 10.63
N PRO A 172 -4.87 -2.57 10.97
CA PRO A 172 -3.49 -2.42 11.43
C PRO A 172 -2.58 -1.86 10.33
N ASP A 173 -1.55 -1.13 10.75
CA ASP A 173 -0.43 -0.65 9.92
C ASP A 173 0.84 -0.59 10.79
N VAL A 174 1.86 0.17 10.39
CA VAL A 174 3.11 0.28 11.13
C VAL A 174 2.87 0.65 12.60
N TYR A 175 3.39 -0.16 13.49
CA TYR A 175 3.32 -0.08 14.95
C TYR A 175 1.91 -0.10 15.57
N THR A 176 0.89 -0.51 14.82
CA THR A 176 -0.40 -0.90 15.39
C THR A 176 -0.62 -2.40 15.22
N THR A 177 -1.35 -3.00 16.13
CA THR A 177 -1.47 -4.46 16.28
C THR A 177 -2.95 -4.86 16.35
N PRO A 178 -3.28 -6.16 16.32
CA PRO A 178 -4.64 -6.63 16.58
C PRO A 178 -5.22 -6.10 17.91
N GLN A 179 -4.38 -5.90 18.94
CA GLN A 179 -4.81 -5.32 20.21
C GLN A 179 -5.30 -3.86 20.05
N HIS A 180 -4.64 -3.05 19.22
CA HIS A 180 -5.13 -1.70 18.91
C HIS A 180 -6.49 -1.76 18.21
N MET A 181 -6.70 -2.74 17.32
CA MET A 181 -7.98 -2.93 16.63
C MET A 181 -9.08 -3.33 17.60
N ALA A 182 -8.76 -4.15 18.61
CA ALA A 182 -9.68 -4.48 19.69
C ALA A 182 -10.10 -3.21 20.47
N TRP A 183 -9.17 -2.35 20.84
CA TRP A 183 -9.47 -1.08 21.52
C TRP A 183 -10.30 -0.11 20.66
N ILE A 184 -10.05 -0.06 19.34
CA ILE A 184 -10.84 0.74 18.40
C ILE A 184 -12.28 0.22 18.34
N MET A 185 -12.45 -1.09 18.14
CA MET A 185 -13.77 -1.71 18.10
C MET A 185 -14.55 -1.48 19.39
N ASP A 186 -13.94 -1.73 20.54
CA ASP A 186 -14.55 -1.54 21.86
C ASP A 186 -14.96 -0.08 22.08
N THR A 187 -14.06 0.87 21.83
CA THR A 187 -14.34 2.30 22.01
C THR A 187 -15.48 2.77 21.13
N PHE A 188 -15.51 2.36 19.86
CA PHE A 188 -16.59 2.69 18.94
C PHE A 188 -17.91 2.05 19.38
N SER A 189 -17.89 0.77 19.76
CA SER A 189 -19.07 0.02 20.24
C SER A 189 -19.70 0.66 21.48
N MET A 190 -18.88 1.15 22.41
CA MET A 190 -19.37 1.87 23.59
C MET A 190 -20.17 3.12 23.24
N THR A 191 -19.76 3.85 22.20
CA THR A 191 -20.50 5.05 21.72
C THR A 191 -21.79 4.69 20.98
N GLN A 192 -21.86 3.49 20.39
CA GLN A 192 -23.07 3.00 19.70
C GLN A 192 -24.06 2.30 20.63
N GLY A 193 -23.62 1.84 21.81
CA GLY A 193 -24.44 1.07 22.76
C GLY A 193 -24.59 -0.43 22.40
N PHE A 194 -23.90 -0.90 21.38
CA PHE A 194 -23.86 -2.32 20.97
C PHE A 194 -22.55 -2.67 20.30
N SER A 195 -22.20 -3.97 20.26
CA SER A 195 -20.95 -4.44 19.65
C SER A 195 -21.00 -4.30 18.12
N THR A 196 -20.05 -3.52 17.56
CA THR A 196 -19.95 -3.24 16.12
C THR A 196 -18.67 -3.89 15.57
N LEU A 197 -18.70 -5.21 15.33
CA LEU A 197 -17.53 -5.99 14.90
C LEU A 197 -16.93 -5.46 13.59
N GLY A 198 -17.75 -5.15 12.60
CA GLY A 198 -17.33 -4.72 11.27
C GLY A 198 -16.77 -3.31 11.18
N VAL A 199 -16.68 -2.54 12.27
CA VAL A 199 -16.13 -1.18 12.24
C VAL A 199 -14.63 -1.15 11.95
N VAL A 200 -13.92 -2.25 12.21
CA VAL A 200 -12.48 -2.38 12.06
C VAL A 200 -12.12 -3.80 11.64
N THR A 201 -11.01 -3.99 10.94
CA THR A 201 -10.49 -5.33 10.59
C THR A 201 -9.07 -5.53 11.09
N GLY A 202 -8.62 -6.79 11.12
CA GLY A 202 -7.35 -7.19 11.71
C GLY A 202 -7.43 -7.36 13.22
N LYS A 203 -8.63 -7.65 13.72
CA LYS A 203 -8.91 -7.97 15.13
C LYS A 203 -8.32 -9.32 15.55
N PRO A 204 -8.16 -9.57 16.86
CA PRO A 204 -7.97 -10.91 17.36
C PRO A 204 -9.13 -11.83 16.97
N ILE A 205 -8.86 -13.12 16.74
CA ILE A 205 -9.87 -14.13 16.34
C ILE A 205 -11.09 -14.15 17.29
N PRO A 206 -10.93 -14.12 18.63
CA PRO A 206 -12.08 -14.12 19.53
C PRO A 206 -13.00 -12.88 19.40
N LEU A 207 -12.55 -11.83 18.74
CA LEU A 207 -13.30 -10.60 18.50
C LEU A 207 -13.76 -10.46 17.03
N GLY A 208 -13.90 -11.56 16.32
CA GLY A 208 -14.35 -11.56 14.92
C GLY A 208 -13.22 -11.41 13.91
N GLY A 209 -11.96 -11.56 14.29
CA GLY A 209 -10.84 -11.61 13.35
C GLY A 209 -10.94 -12.80 12.38
N SER A 210 -10.51 -12.62 11.13
CA SER A 210 -10.53 -13.71 10.14
C SER A 210 -9.30 -14.59 10.23
N ALA A 211 -9.49 -15.89 10.07
CA ALA A 211 -8.40 -16.85 9.88
C ALA A 211 -7.56 -16.47 8.63
N GLY A 212 -6.27 -16.85 8.63
CA GLY A 212 -5.37 -16.63 7.51
C GLY A 212 -4.90 -15.16 7.34
N ARG A 213 -5.39 -14.21 8.16
CA ARG A 213 -5.05 -12.77 8.02
C ARG A 213 -3.56 -12.49 8.11
N ASN A 214 -2.83 -13.23 8.96
CA ASN A 214 -1.39 -13.03 9.15
C ASN A 214 -0.56 -13.39 7.91
N GLU A 215 -0.97 -14.41 7.18
CA GLU A 215 -0.29 -14.95 6.02
C GLU A 215 -0.80 -14.30 4.70
N ALA A 216 -1.97 -13.68 4.73
CA ALA A 216 -2.70 -13.24 3.55
C ALA A 216 -1.90 -12.36 2.58
N THR A 217 -1.05 -11.46 3.09
CA THR A 217 -0.20 -10.60 2.24
C THR A 217 0.81 -11.44 1.47
N ALA A 218 1.45 -12.39 2.15
CA ALA A 218 2.43 -13.28 1.55
C ALA A 218 1.77 -14.28 0.59
N GLU A 219 0.63 -14.82 0.94
CA GLU A 219 -0.14 -15.75 0.10
C GLU A 219 -0.59 -15.06 -1.20
N GLY A 220 -1.12 -13.82 -1.11
CA GLY A 220 -1.46 -13.04 -2.29
C GLY A 220 -0.24 -12.74 -3.18
N CYS A 221 0.91 -12.42 -2.59
CA CYS A 221 2.15 -12.22 -3.33
C CYS A 221 2.61 -13.51 -4.03
N PHE A 222 2.55 -14.64 -3.33
CA PHE A 222 2.89 -15.94 -3.87
C PHE A 222 1.98 -16.33 -5.05
N VAL A 223 0.66 -16.15 -4.92
CA VAL A 223 -0.30 -16.41 -6.02
C VAL A 223 -0.01 -15.53 -7.23
N ALA A 224 0.33 -14.26 -7.03
CA ALA A 224 0.72 -13.37 -8.12
C ALA A 224 2.04 -13.82 -8.80
N ILE A 225 3.01 -14.35 -8.02
CA ILE A 225 4.24 -14.95 -8.54
C ILE A 225 3.91 -16.20 -9.39
N GLU A 226 3.01 -17.07 -8.92
CA GLU A 226 2.58 -18.24 -9.69
C GLU A 226 2.01 -17.86 -11.06
N GLU A 227 1.14 -16.84 -11.12
CA GLU A 227 0.55 -16.39 -12.39
C GLU A 227 1.59 -15.74 -13.31
N ALA A 228 2.55 -14.97 -12.78
CA ALA A 228 3.65 -14.43 -13.55
C ALA A 228 4.54 -15.56 -14.12
N ALA A 229 4.94 -16.50 -13.27
CA ALA A 229 5.77 -17.64 -13.66
C ALA A 229 5.09 -18.51 -14.73
N LYS A 230 3.79 -18.78 -14.59
CA LYS A 230 2.97 -19.50 -15.58
C LYS A 230 2.97 -18.78 -16.94
N ARG A 231 2.77 -17.48 -16.98
CA ARG A 231 2.78 -16.68 -18.22
C ARG A 231 4.17 -16.66 -18.88
N MET A 232 5.23 -16.64 -18.07
CA MET A 232 6.62 -16.70 -18.53
C MET A 232 7.09 -18.12 -18.86
N ARG A 233 6.26 -19.15 -18.66
CA ARG A 233 6.63 -20.57 -18.78
C ARG A 233 7.83 -20.93 -17.88
N LEU A 234 7.95 -20.29 -16.73
CA LEU A 234 8.97 -20.53 -15.72
C LEU A 234 8.43 -21.54 -14.69
N PRO A 235 8.91 -22.79 -14.64
CA PRO A 235 8.47 -23.73 -13.63
C PRO A 235 8.97 -23.28 -12.25
N LEU A 236 8.09 -23.19 -11.25
CA LEU A 236 8.49 -22.84 -9.87
C LEU A 236 9.37 -23.91 -9.25
N LYS A 237 9.10 -25.19 -9.56
CA LYS A 237 9.95 -26.30 -9.06
C LYS A 237 11.37 -26.16 -9.59
N GLY A 238 12.30 -25.91 -8.68
CA GLY A 238 13.72 -25.71 -8.98
C GLY A 238 14.12 -24.27 -9.32
N ALA A 239 13.16 -23.36 -9.52
CA ALA A 239 13.44 -21.93 -9.69
C ALA A 239 14.15 -21.37 -8.44
N THR A 240 15.05 -20.41 -8.66
CA THR A 240 15.79 -19.76 -7.57
C THR A 240 15.07 -18.49 -7.11
N ALA A 241 15.01 -18.28 -5.78
CA ALA A 241 14.37 -17.11 -5.21
C ALA A 241 15.23 -16.43 -4.15
N ALA A 242 15.17 -15.10 -4.11
CA ALA A 242 15.76 -14.27 -3.05
C ALA A 242 14.66 -13.40 -2.42
N VAL A 243 14.65 -13.31 -1.08
CA VAL A 243 13.65 -12.53 -0.33
C VAL A 243 14.36 -11.51 0.55
N GLN A 244 14.19 -10.23 0.22
CA GLN A 244 14.71 -9.14 1.03
C GLN A 244 13.70 -8.79 2.13
N GLY A 245 14.10 -8.95 3.38
CA GLY A 245 13.22 -8.77 4.53
C GLY A 245 12.55 -10.07 4.95
N PHE A 246 12.85 -10.53 6.17
CA PHE A 246 12.27 -11.74 6.75
C PHE A 246 11.33 -11.36 7.91
N GLY A 247 10.46 -10.37 7.65
CA GLY A 247 9.34 -9.98 8.50
C GLY A 247 8.12 -10.84 8.21
N ASN A 248 6.91 -10.36 8.60
CA ASN A 248 5.67 -11.11 8.43
C ASN A 248 5.45 -11.53 6.96
N ALA A 249 5.47 -10.58 6.01
CA ALA A 249 5.24 -10.91 4.60
C ALA A 249 6.37 -11.77 4.01
N GLY A 250 7.63 -11.32 4.15
CA GLY A 250 8.76 -12.01 3.50
C GLY A 250 9.01 -13.42 4.02
N SER A 251 8.82 -13.69 5.32
CA SER A 251 9.00 -15.04 5.86
C SER A 251 7.99 -16.01 5.28
N PHE A 252 6.70 -15.64 5.21
CA PHE A 252 5.68 -16.52 4.64
C PHE A 252 5.81 -16.66 3.11
N VAL A 253 6.24 -15.62 2.37
CA VAL A 253 6.53 -15.79 0.94
C VAL A 253 7.66 -16.79 0.74
N ALA A 254 8.73 -16.74 1.55
CA ALA A 254 9.81 -17.72 1.48
C ALA A 254 9.30 -19.15 1.76
N LYS A 255 8.41 -19.32 2.74
CA LYS A 255 7.73 -20.60 3.04
C LYS A 255 6.96 -21.13 1.84
N PHE A 256 6.07 -20.33 1.25
CA PHE A 256 5.23 -20.74 0.14
C PHE A 256 6.06 -21.07 -1.12
N LEU A 257 7.12 -20.32 -1.38
CA LEU A 257 8.05 -20.61 -2.48
C LEU A 257 8.76 -21.96 -2.27
N GLU A 258 9.23 -22.25 -1.04
CA GLU A 258 9.86 -23.54 -0.70
C GLU A 258 8.85 -24.71 -0.85
N GLU A 259 7.61 -24.54 -0.35
CA GLU A 259 6.53 -25.53 -0.46
C GLU A 259 6.16 -25.82 -1.93
N ALA A 260 6.24 -24.80 -2.82
CA ALA A 260 6.07 -24.96 -4.27
C ALA A 260 7.27 -25.59 -4.98
N GLY A 261 8.34 -25.91 -4.25
CA GLY A 261 9.56 -26.55 -4.75
C GLY A 261 10.59 -25.58 -5.33
N ALA A 262 10.44 -24.27 -5.16
CA ALA A 262 11.47 -23.29 -5.48
C ALA A 262 12.62 -23.37 -4.46
N LYS A 263 13.81 -22.97 -4.90
CA LYS A 263 15.00 -22.87 -4.05
C LYS A 263 15.13 -21.44 -3.54
N VAL A 264 14.73 -21.19 -2.31
CA VAL A 264 15.04 -19.91 -1.65
C VAL A 264 16.51 -19.87 -1.35
N VAL A 265 17.30 -19.20 -2.19
CA VAL A 265 18.78 -19.19 -2.08
C VAL A 265 19.30 -18.05 -1.20
N ALA A 266 18.51 -17.01 -0.96
CA ALA A 266 18.90 -15.91 -0.09
C ALA A 266 17.70 -15.33 0.65
N VAL A 267 17.94 -14.92 1.89
CA VAL A 267 17.01 -14.11 2.71
C VAL A 267 17.80 -13.07 3.48
N SER A 268 17.15 -11.93 3.83
CA SER A 268 17.77 -10.90 4.66
C SER A 268 16.81 -10.31 5.69
N ASP A 269 17.38 -9.63 6.67
CA ASP A 269 16.67 -8.73 7.59
C ASP A 269 17.45 -7.41 7.77
N SER A 270 17.10 -6.61 8.79
CA SER A 270 17.76 -5.33 9.06
C SER A 270 19.26 -5.45 9.46
N ARG A 271 19.74 -6.65 9.79
CA ARG A 271 21.14 -6.92 10.17
C ARG A 271 21.98 -7.49 9.03
N GLY A 272 21.36 -7.75 7.85
CA GLY A 272 22.03 -8.33 6.68
C GLY A 272 21.34 -9.59 6.18
N GLY A 273 21.98 -10.28 5.25
CA GLY A 273 21.44 -11.48 4.61
C GLY A 273 22.35 -12.69 4.70
N ILE A 274 21.79 -13.82 4.29
CA ILE A 274 22.49 -15.09 4.07
C ILE A 274 22.18 -15.61 2.66
N TYR A 275 23.18 -16.26 2.06
CA TYR A 275 23.10 -16.91 0.77
C TYR A 275 23.56 -18.37 0.85
N GLU A 276 22.82 -19.28 0.23
CA GLU A 276 23.17 -20.67 0.06
C GLU A 276 22.69 -21.18 -1.32
N LYS A 277 23.63 -21.45 -2.21
CA LYS A 277 23.33 -21.89 -3.59
C LYS A 277 22.44 -23.12 -3.68
N LYS A 278 22.54 -24.04 -2.71
CA LYS A 278 21.72 -25.26 -2.68
C LYS A 278 20.29 -25.03 -2.20
N GLY A 279 20.00 -23.84 -1.68
CA GLY A 279 18.72 -23.45 -1.07
C GLY A 279 18.80 -23.45 0.45
N LEU A 280 18.07 -22.53 1.03
CA LEU A 280 17.87 -22.35 2.47
C LEU A 280 16.56 -23.05 2.87
N ARG A 281 16.52 -23.60 4.07
CA ARG A 281 15.30 -24.21 4.61
C ARG A 281 14.58 -23.24 5.54
N TYR A 282 13.29 -23.04 5.32
CA TYR A 282 12.46 -22.10 6.08
C TYR A 282 12.49 -22.36 7.59
N ASP A 283 12.34 -23.64 8.00
CA ASP A 283 12.33 -24.04 9.40
C ASP A 283 13.66 -23.67 10.11
N LEU A 284 14.80 -23.87 9.45
CA LEU A 284 16.12 -23.56 10.00
C LEU A 284 16.37 -22.04 10.11
N ILE A 285 15.90 -21.26 9.13
CA ILE A 285 16.02 -19.79 9.16
C ILE A 285 15.16 -19.23 10.30
N THR A 286 13.90 -19.70 10.39
CA THR A 286 12.95 -19.24 11.41
C THR A 286 13.46 -19.55 12.81
N ALA A 287 13.91 -20.77 13.06
CA ALA A 287 14.48 -21.18 14.35
C ALA A 287 15.74 -20.33 14.72
N ALA A 288 16.62 -20.05 13.74
CA ALA A 288 17.79 -19.20 13.97
C ALA A 288 17.40 -17.77 14.32
N LYS A 289 16.40 -17.22 13.60
CA LYS A 289 15.89 -15.87 13.85
C LYS A 289 15.19 -15.75 15.20
N GLU A 290 14.36 -16.70 15.57
CA GLU A 290 13.70 -16.74 16.89
C GLU A 290 14.72 -16.78 18.02
N LYS A 291 15.77 -17.61 17.88
CA LYS A 291 16.82 -17.77 18.91
C LYS A 291 17.77 -16.60 19.01
N LYS A 292 18.12 -15.94 17.90
CA LYS A 292 19.19 -14.92 17.83
C LYS A 292 18.72 -13.55 17.34
N GLY A 293 17.45 -13.40 16.97
CA GLY A 293 16.85 -12.13 16.51
C GLY A 293 17.25 -11.72 15.10
N THR A 294 17.90 -12.60 14.31
CA THR A 294 18.34 -12.29 12.94
C THR A 294 18.52 -13.55 12.09
N VAL A 295 18.24 -13.43 10.79
CA VAL A 295 18.46 -14.49 9.80
C VAL A 295 19.95 -14.78 9.60
N THR A 296 20.83 -13.81 9.85
CA THR A 296 22.29 -13.98 9.71
C THR A 296 22.89 -14.98 10.69
N ALA A 297 22.11 -15.46 11.66
CA ALA A 297 22.50 -16.53 12.58
C ALA A 297 22.30 -17.94 11.99
N ALA A 298 21.55 -18.09 10.90
CA ALA A 298 21.42 -19.36 10.20
C ALA A 298 22.69 -19.65 9.35
N ARG A 299 22.82 -20.91 8.93
CA ARG A 299 23.93 -21.36 8.09
C ARG A 299 23.81 -20.76 6.68
N GLY A 300 24.90 -20.24 6.14
CA GLY A 300 25.00 -19.66 4.80
C GLY A 300 26.12 -18.62 4.71
N GLN A 301 26.45 -18.23 3.49
CA GLN A 301 27.38 -17.12 3.26
C GLN A 301 26.68 -15.82 3.65
N LYS A 302 27.33 -14.99 4.46
CA LYS A 302 26.80 -13.66 4.81
C LYS A 302 26.91 -12.72 3.62
N ILE A 303 25.83 -12.01 3.35
CA ILE A 303 25.71 -10.99 2.30
C ILE A 303 25.01 -9.75 2.84
N SER A 304 25.21 -8.62 2.18
CA SER A 304 24.47 -7.38 2.45
C SER A 304 23.08 -7.42 1.79
N ASN A 305 22.21 -6.49 2.18
CA ASN A 305 20.91 -6.29 1.49
C ASN A 305 21.10 -5.86 0.03
N ALA A 306 22.12 -5.07 -0.28
CA ALA A 306 22.43 -4.65 -1.65
C ALA A 306 22.87 -5.85 -2.52
N GLU A 307 23.77 -6.68 -2.03
CA GLU A 307 24.20 -7.89 -2.73
C GLU A 307 23.03 -8.86 -2.98
N LEU A 308 22.09 -8.97 -2.04
CA LEU A 308 20.91 -9.82 -2.21
C LEU A 308 20.06 -9.38 -3.41
N LEU A 309 19.82 -8.06 -3.57
CA LEU A 309 19.00 -7.52 -4.67
C LEU A 309 19.63 -7.77 -6.05
N GLU A 310 20.95 -7.95 -6.12
CA GLU A 310 21.71 -8.11 -7.36
C GLU A 310 22.03 -9.58 -7.68
N LEU A 311 21.55 -10.53 -6.86
CA LEU A 311 21.74 -11.96 -7.10
C LEU A 311 21.10 -12.42 -8.42
N PRO A 312 21.76 -13.31 -9.18
CA PRO A 312 21.17 -13.91 -10.37
C PRO A 312 20.16 -14.99 -9.98
N VAL A 313 18.94 -14.56 -9.68
CA VAL A 313 17.83 -15.43 -9.30
C VAL A 313 16.67 -15.32 -10.30
N ASP A 314 15.79 -16.31 -10.32
CA ASP A 314 14.58 -16.24 -11.14
C ASP A 314 13.55 -15.28 -10.53
N ILE A 315 13.42 -15.29 -9.20
CA ILE A 315 12.42 -14.53 -8.46
C ILE A 315 13.09 -13.71 -7.37
N LEU A 316 12.85 -12.40 -7.35
CA LEU A 316 13.26 -11.50 -6.28
C LEU A 316 12.01 -10.93 -5.60
N VAL A 317 11.98 -11.00 -4.27
CA VAL A 317 10.87 -10.49 -3.46
C VAL A 317 11.37 -9.41 -2.51
N PRO A 318 11.26 -8.12 -2.86
CA PRO A 318 11.47 -7.03 -1.91
C PRO A 318 10.29 -6.96 -0.94
N ALA A 319 10.55 -7.32 0.34
CA ALA A 319 9.54 -7.40 1.40
C ALA A 319 9.95 -6.61 2.66
N ALA A 320 10.85 -5.63 2.53
CA ALA A 320 11.37 -4.85 3.65
C ALA A 320 10.89 -3.39 3.62
N LEU A 321 11.61 -2.53 2.91
CA LEU A 321 11.41 -1.08 2.93
C LEU A 321 11.08 -0.54 1.54
N GLU A 322 10.50 0.65 1.52
CA GLU A 322 10.35 1.47 0.32
C GLU A 322 11.72 1.86 -0.27
N GLY A 323 11.79 2.10 -1.57
CA GLY A 323 12.99 2.57 -2.26
C GLY A 323 14.18 1.59 -2.21
N ALA A 324 13.96 0.29 -2.10
CA ALA A 324 15.02 -0.71 -2.10
C ALA A 324 15.68 -0.88 -3.50
N ILE A 325 14.88 -0.75 -4.56
CA ILE A 325 15.34 -0.77 -5.95
C ILE A 325 15.19 0.63 -6.52
N THR A 326 16.33 1.26 -6.80
CA THR A 326 16.42 2.63 -7.27
C THR A 326 17.12 2.68 -8.63
N ARG A 327 17.14 3.84 -9.26
CA ARG A 327 17.90 4.08 -10.48
C ARG A 327 19.36 3.60 -10.40
N GLU A 328 19.95 3.70 -9.20
CA GLU A 328 21.36 3.37 -8.99
C GLU A 328 21.66 1.86 -9.07
N ASN A 329 20.71 1.01 -8.63
CA ASN A 329 20.93 -0.45 -8.57
C ASN A 329 20.08 -1.25 -9.56
N ALA A 330 19.01 -0.67 -10.13
CA ALA A 330 18.07 -1.37 -11.02
C ALA A 330 18.76 -2.06 -12.21
N ALA A 331 19.79 -1.45 -12.79
CA ALA A 331 20.55 -2.04 -13.90
C ALA A 331 21.32 -3.33 -13.50
N ARG A 332 21.57 -3.54 -12.20
CA ARG A 332 22.27 -4.72 -11.68
C ARG A 332 21.32 -5.80 -11.17
N VAL A 333 20.03 -5.52 -11.09
CA VAL A 333 18.99 -6.53 -10.78
C VAL A 333 18.89 -7.51 -11.94
N LYS A 334 19.09 -8.80 -11.64
CA LYS A 334 19.14 -9.88 -12.65
C LYS A 334 17.93 -10.81 -12.59
N ALA A 335 17.01 -10.53 -11.70
CA ALA A 335 15.80 -11.34 -11.51
C ALA A 335 14.89 -11.26 -12.74
N LYS A 336 14.28 -12.40 -13.10
CA LYS A 336 13.26 -12.45 -14.16
C LYS A 336 11.92 -11.88 -13.69
N ILE A 337 11.59 -12.13 -12.42
CA ILE A 337 10.38 -11.64 -11.74
C ILE A 337 10.80 -10.88 -10.50
N VAL A 338 10.30 -9.65 -10.34
CA VAL A 338 10.34 -8.89 -9.10
C VAL A 338 8.92 -8.79 -8.55
N ALA A 339 8.65 -9.37 -7.37
CA ALA A 339 7.33 -9.33 -6.74
C ALA A 339 7.36 -8.45 -5.50
N GLU A 340 6.65 -7.34 -5.52
CA GLU A 340 6.72 -6.31 -4.49
C GLU A 340 5.82 -6.62 -3.29
N ALA A 341 6.34 -7.38 -2.34
CA ALA A 341 5.64 -7.64 -1.08
C ALA A 341 5.63 -6.44 -0.12
N ALA A 342 6.65 -5.56 -0.19
CA ALA A 342 6.65 -4.26 0.48
C ALA A 342 5.84 -3.21 -0.30
N ASN A 343 5.54 -2.05 0.32
CA ASN A 343 4.95 -0.92 -0.40
C ASN A 343 6.06 -0.05 -1.00
N GLY A 344 5.94 0.30 -2.29
CA GLY A 344 6.85 1.19 -3.00
C GLY A 344 8.34 0.78 -2.96
N PRO A 345 8.70 -0.51 -3.07
CA PRO A 345 10.11 -0.91 -2.97
C PRO A 345 10.91 -0.52 -4.22
N THR A 346 10.25 -0.26 -5.34
CA THR A 346 10.88 0.15 -6.60
C THR A 346 10.52 1.59 -6.92
N THR A 347 11.52 2.42 -7.19
CA THR A 347 11.28 3.80 -7.64
C THR A 347 10.84 3.84 -9.11
N PRO A 348 10.10 4.88 -9.57
CA PRO A 348 9.64 4.96 -10.95
C PRO A 348 10.76 4.93 -12.00
N ASP A 349 11.89 5.57 -11.71
CA ASP A 349 13.04 5.55 -12.61
C ASP A 349 13.65 4.14 -12.72
N ALA A 350 13.55 3.35 -11.65
CA ALA A 350 13.98 1.96 -11.64
C ALA A 350 13.05 1.04 -12.44
N ASP A 351 11.74 1.32 -12.44
CA ASP A 351 10.77 0.54 -13.23
C ASP A 351 11.11 0.52 -14.72
N ASP A 352 11.43 1.69 -15.29
CA ASP A 352 11.79 1.81 -16.70
C ASP A 352 13.06 1.00 -17.02
N ILE A 353 14.04 1.00 -16.11
CA ILE A 353 15.28 0.21 -16.26
C ILE A 353 14.97 -1.29 -16.18
N LEU A 354 14.21 -1.74 -15.17
CA LEU A 354 13.82 -3.14 -15.02
C LEU A 354 13.05 -3.64 -16.23
N ARG A 355 12.11 -2.84 -16.75
CA ARG A 355 11.36 -3.15 -17.97
C ARG A 355 12.29 -3.31 -19.18
N SER A 356 13.24 -2.38 -19.36
CA SER A 356 14.20 -2.46 -20.47
C SER A 356 15.12 -3.69 -20.39
N ASN A 357 15.38 -4.19 -19.18
CA ASN A 357 16.12 -5.43 -18.94
C ASN A 357 15.28 -6.70 -19.11
N GLY A 358 13.98 -6.57 -19.42
CA GLY A 358 13.06 -7.71 -19.57
C GLY A 358 12.58 -8.31 -18.25
N THR A 359 12.79 -7.63 -17.11
CA THR A 359 12.28 -8.04 -15.79
C THR A 359 10.77 -7.76 -15.69
N VAL A 360 9.99 -8.76 -15.29
CA VAL A 360 8.57 -8.60 -15.00
C VAL A 360 8.42 -8.13 -13.55
N VAL A 361 7.93 -6.90 -13.34
CA VAL A 361 7.64 -6.36 -12.02
C VAL A 361 6.16 -6.55 -11.70
N ILE A 362 5.85 -7.32 -10.66
CA ILE A 362 4.49 -7.42 -10.10
C ILE A 362 4.34 -6.29 -9.07
N PRO A 363 3.54 -5.26 -9.36
CA PRO A 363 3.51 -4.06 -8.53
C PRO A 363 2.87 -4.32 -7.17
N ASP A 364 3.27 -3.55 -6.18
CA ASP A 364 2.83 -3.64 -4.78
C ASP A 364 1.31 -3.60 -4.61
N ILE A 365 0.61 -2.74 -5.37
CA ILE A 365 -0.86 -2.62 -5.31
C ILE A 365 -1.59 -3.91 -5.73
N LEU A 366 -0.91 -4.83 -6.40
CA LEU A 366 -1.39 -6.18 -6.73
C LEU A 366 -0.73 -7.23 -5.83
N ALA A 367 0.60 -7.28 -5.77
CA ALA A 367 1.35 -8.33 -5.10
C ALA A 367 1.02 -8.42 -3.58
N ASN A 368 0.92 -7.29 -2.90
CA ASN A 368 0.64 -7.27 -1.45
C ASN A 368 -0.86 -7.04 -1.11
N ALA A 369 -1.76 -7.12 -2.09
CA ALA A 369 -3.19 -6.89 -1.88
C ALA A 369 -3.91 -8.02 -1.14
N GLY A 370 -3.27 -9.16 -0.91
CA GLY A 370 -3.86 -10.27 -0.16
C GLY A 370 -4.35 -9.86 1.23
N GLY A 371 -3.58 -9.01 1.92
CA GLY A 371 -3.96 -8.50 3.23
C GLY A 371 -5.27 -7.69 3.24
N VAL A 372 -5.50 -6.80 2.28
CA VAL A 372 -6.75 -6.05 2.20
C VAL A 372 -7.90 -6.92 1.71
N THR A 373 -7.62 -7.92 0.88
CA THR A 373 -8.61 -8.91 0.42
C THR A 373 -9.15 -9.73 1.58
N VAL A 374 -8.31 -10.29 2.45
CA VAL A 374 -8.76 -10.99 3.64
C VAL A 374 -9.41 -10.05 4.65
N SER A 375 -8.98 -8.78 4.73
CA SER A 375 -9.71 -7.77 5.51
C SER A 375 -11.13 -7.53 4.99
N TYR A 376 -11.37 -7.62 3.68
CA TYR A 376 -12.72 -7.59 3.13
C TYR A 376 -13.53 -8.82 3.55
N PHE A 377 -12.93 -10.02 3.54
CA PHE A 377 -13.60 -11.23 4.01
C PHE A 377 -13.93 -11.16 5.51
N GLU A 378 -13.02 -10.64 6.35
CA GLU A 378 -13.29 -10.39 7.77
C GLU A 378 -14.50 -9.49 7.95
N TRP A 379 -14.56 -8.37 7.23
CA TRP A 379 -15.68 -7.44 7.28
C TRP A 379 -17.02 -8.10 6.85
N VAL A 380 -17.02 -8.92 5.80
CA VAL A 380 -18.20 -9.68 5.37
C VAL A 380 -18.66 -10.64 6.49
N GLN A 381 -17.73 -11.40 7.08
CA GLN A 381 -18.00 -12.32 8.17
C GLN A 381 -18.60 -11.60 9.39
N ASP A 382 -18.04 -10.43 9.75
CA ASP A 382 -18.53 -9.60 10.85
C ASP A 382 -19.95 -9.07 10.62
N LEU A 383 -20.27 -8.62 9.38
CA LEU A 383 -21.61 -8.11 9.05
C LEU A 383 -22.69 -9.19 9.11
N TYR A 384 -22.34 -10.41 8.71
CA TYR A 384 -23.27 -11.54 8.71
C TYR A 384 -23.21 -12.38 9.99
N SER A 385 -22.25 -12.09 10.89
CA SER A 385 -21.97 -12.91 12.09
C SER A 385 -21.79 -14.40 11.74
N PHE A 386 -21.19 -14.68 10.59
CA PHE A 386 -20.95 -16.01 10.06
C PHE A 386 -19.48 -16.17 9.65
N PHE A 387 -18.73 -16.95 10.40
CA PHE A 387 -17.28 -17.07 10.26
C PHE A 387 -16.90 -18.27 9.40
N TRP A 388 -15.99 -18.04 8.45
CA TRP A 388 -15.58 -19.03 7.46
C TRP A 388 -14.40 -19.86 7.96
N ASP A 389 -14.37 -21.13 7.52
CA ASP A 389 -13.21 -21.97 7.72
C ASP A 389 -11.96 -21.42 6.99
N PRO A 390 -10.75 -21.69 7.51
CA PRO A 390 -9.51 -21.21 6.92
C PRO A 390 -9.35 -21.53 5.43
N ASP A 391 -9.76 -22.73 5.01
CA ASP A 391 -9.66 -23.15 3.61
C ASP A 391 -10.61 -22.37 2.68
N VAL A 392 -11.78 -21.97 3.19
CA VAL A 392 -12.72 -21.12 2.45
C VAL A 392 -12.09 -19.74 2.22
N VAL A 393 -11.50 -19.13 3.25
CA VAL A 393 -10.80 -17.86 3.16
C VAL A 393 -9.67 -17.93 2.15
N ARG A 394 -8.82 -18.97 2.22
CA ARG A 394 -7.70 -19.21 1.30
C ARG A 394 -8.18 -19.34 -0.13
N ASN A 395 -9.16 -20.21 -0.39
CA ASN A 395 -9.69 -20.43 -1.75
C ASN A 395 -10.26 -19.14 -2.37
N HIS A 396 -10.94 -18.31 -1.57
CA HIS A 396 -11.44 -17.02 -2.04
C HIS A 396 -10.32 -16.02 -2.31
N LEU A 397 -9.29 -16.00 -1.46
CA LEU A 397 -8.11 -15.16 -1.66
C LEU A 397 -7.40 -15.51 -2.97
N GLU A 398 -7.07 -16.78 -3.18
CA GLU A 398 -6.41 -17.25 -4.40
C GLU A 398 -7.21 -16.87 -5.65
N LYS A 399 -8.50 -17.17 -5.69
CA LYS A 399 -9.37 -16.81 -6.83
C LYS A 399 -9.38 -15.31 -7.10
N THR A 400 -9.42 -14.50 -6.04
CA THR A 400 -9.44 -13.03 -6.16
C THR A 400 -8.13 -12.51 -6.74
N ILE A 401 -6.99 -12.97 -6.23
CA ILE A 401 -5.66 -12.51 -6.70
C ILE A 401 -5.38 -13.01 -8.13
N ARG A 402 -5.71 -14.28 -8.46
CA ARG A 402 -5.55 -14.81 -9.83
C ARG A 402 -6.33 -13.98 -10.84
N ARG A 403 -7.61 -13.70 -10.55
CA ARG A 403 -8.45 -12.86 -11.40
C ARG A 403 -7.89 -11.44 -11.52
N ALA A 404 -7.46 -10.85 -10.41
CA ALA A 404 -6.87 -9.51 -10.42
C ALA A 404 -5.59 -9.46 -11.27
N TYR A 405 -4.73 -10.48 -11.17
CA TYR A 405 -3.54 -10.60 -12.01
C TYR A 405 -3.89 -10.68 -13.50
N GLU A 406 -4.89 -11.50 -13.85
CA GLU A 406 -5.36 -11.63 -15.24
C GLU A 406 -5.89 -10.31 -15.79
N ASP A 407 -6.74 -9.62 -15.03
CA ASP A 407 -7.31 -8.32 -15.40
C ASP A 407 -6.20 -7.26 -15.61
N VAL A 408 -5.19 -7.23 -14.71
CA VAL A 408 -4.04 -6.33 -14.82
C VAL A 408 -3.19 -6.65 -16.05
N ALA A 409 -2.86 -7.91 -16.26
CA ALA A 409 -2.04 -8.34 -17.39
C ALA A 409 -2.72 -8.08 -18.74
N GLU A 410 -4.04 -8.27 -18.81
CA GLU A 410 -4.82 -7.96 -20.02
C GLU A 410 -4.90 -6.44 -20.24
N THR A 411 -5.05 -5.65 -19.17
CA THR A 411 -5.04 -4.18 -19.28
C THR A 411 -3.67 -3.69 -19.74
N ALA A 412 -2.58 -4.20 -19.17
CA ALA A 412 -1.22 -3.86 -19.58
C ALA A 412 -0.99 -4.18 -21.07
N ARG A 413 -1.45 -5.35 -21.53
CA ARG A 413 -1.35 -5.76 -22.94
C ARG A 413 -2.14 -4.82 -23.86
N ARG A 414 -3.38 -4.45 -23.49
CA ARG A 414 -4.23 -3.56 -24.32
C ARG A 414 -3.67 -2.14 -24.45
N HIS A 415 -2.99 -1.66 -23.43
CA HIS A 415 -2.39 -0.33 -23.40
C HIS A 415 -0.89 -0.31 -23.75
N ASP A 416 -0.33 -1.45 -24.15
CA ASP A 416 1.10 -1.65 -24.47
C ASP A 416 2.03 -1.10 -23.38
N THR A 417 1.77 -1.52 -22.14
CA THR A 417 2.50 -1.01 -20.97
C THR A 417 2.93 -2.14 -20.02
N ASP A 418 3.65 -1.79 -18.97
CA ASP A 418 4.04 -2.70 -17.88
C ASP A 418 2.86 -3.01 -16.93
N LEU A 419 3.05 -4.02 -16.03
CA LEU A 419 2.00 -4.42 -15.08
C LEU A 419 1.65 -3.33 -14.06
N ARG A 420 2.60 -2.47 -13.65
CA ARG A 420 2.32 -1.37 -12.70
C ARG A 420 1.40 -0.34 -13.34
N THR A 421 1.74 0.12 -14.53
CA THR A 421 0.91 1.07 -15.26
C THR A 421 -0.44 0.44 -15.61
N GLY A 422 -0.47 -0.82 -16.04
CA GLY A 422 -1.70 -1.58 -16.28
C GLY A 422 -2.58 -1.72 -15.04
N ALA A 423 -2.00 -1.96 -13.87
CA ALA A 423 -2.73 -2.03 -12.61
C ALA A 423 -3.35 -0.67 -12.22
N LEU A 424 -2.61 0.42 -12.42
CA LEU A 424 -3.12 1.76 -12.17
C LEU A 424 -4.23 2.15 -13.15
N ILE A 425 -4.07 1.88 -14.45
CA ILE A 425 -5.11 2.10 -15.47
C ILE A 425 -6.39 1.36 -15.10
N LEU A 426 -6.29 0.06 -14.77
CA LEU A 426 -7.42 -0.76 -14.35
C LEU A 426 -8.11 -0.19 -13.09
N ALA A 427 -7.32 0.16 -12.08
CA ALA A 427 -7.85 0.66 -10.82
C ALA A 427 -8.56 2.01 -10.99
N VAL A 428 -7.90 2.95 -11.65
CA VAL A 428 -8.44 4.29 -11.91
C VAL A 428 -9.70 4.20 -12.76
N GLY A 429 -9.69 3.38 -13.84
CA GLY A 429 -10.86 3.17 -14.70
C GLY A 429 -12.07 2.63 -13.92
N ARG A 430 -11.87 1.64 -13.02
CA ARG A 430 -12.95 1.10 -12.17
C ARG A 430 -13.52 2.15 -11.20
N VAL A 431 -12.69 3.01 -10.65
CA VAL A 431 -13.15 4.08 -9.75
C VAL A 431 -13.85 5.20 -10.54
N GLU A 432 -13.31 5.55 -11.70
CA GLU A 432 -13.88 6.52 -12.63
C GLU A 432 -15.27 6.10 -13.09
N GLU A 433 -15.43 4.88 -13.62
CA GLU A 433 -16.71 4.31 -14.04
C GLU A 433 -17.76 4.40 -12.92
N THR A 434 -17.39 3.95 -11.71
CA THR A 434 -18.29 4.00 -10.56
C THR A 434 -18.64 5.44 -10.18
N THR A 435 -17.70 6.37 -10.29
CA THR A 435 -17.91 7.80 -10.01
C THR A 435 -18.88 8.41 -11.01
N ARG A 436 -18.75 8.10 -12.31
CA ARG A 436 -19.68 8.58 -13.35
C ARG A 436 -21.09 8.03 -13.16
N LEU A 437 -21.20 6.71 -12.86
CA LEU A 437 -22.50 6.07 -12.61
C LEU A 437 -23.24 6.67 -11.40
N ARG A 438 -22.51 7.09 -10.36
CA ARG A 438 -23.11 7.76 -9.18
C ARG A 438 -23.47 9.22 -9.45
N GLY A 439 -22.82 9.85 -10.41
CA GLY A 439 -22.97 11.27 -10.69
C GLY A 439 -22.40 12.18 -9.59
N LEU A 440 -22.55 13.47 -9.81
CA LEU A 440 -22.22 14.52 -8.84
C LEU A 440 -23.51 15.05 -8.21
N PHE A 441 -23.51 15.15 -6.88
CA PHE A 441 -24.62 15.73 -6.13
C PHE A 441 -24.17 17.07 -5.52
N PRO A 442 -25.04 18.09 -5.52
CA PRO A 442 -26.36 18.22 -6.14
C PRO A 442 -26.30 18.37 -7.63
#